data_9e496c5664f73f03d4ad34a7bec7fedd
#
_entry.id   9e496c5664f73f03d4ad34a7bec7fedd
#
_cell.length_a   1.000
_cell.length_b   1.000
_cell.length_c   1.000
_cell.angle_alpha   90.00
_cell.angle_beta   90.00
_cell.angle_gamma   90.00
#
_symmetry.space_group_name_H-M   'P 1'
#
loop_
_entity.id
_entity.type
_entity.pdbx_description
1 polymer ?
#
loop_
_entity_poly.entity_id
_entity_poly.type
_entity_poly.pdbx_seq_one_letter_code
_entity_poly.pdbx_strand_id
1 'polypeptide(L)'
;MVEDDSEGDLCGHGTACASIIRSIAPECRLSSVRVLGAGFTGSGPALLEGLRWAVAKGYDVINLSLSTTKRDFAVVLHELADSAYFQRTMLIASAHNMPVESYPWRFASVLSVGSHQQDALDYFYNPTPPVEFFARGVDVEVGWLDGGRIRSTGNSLATPHMAGICALVLAKHPELTPFQLKSLLYLTASNVRGRR
;
A
#
# COMPACT_ATOMS: atom_id res chain seq x y z
N MET A 1 -7.23 20.61 0.53
CA MET A 1 -6.53 19.83 1.57
C MET A 1 -5.64 20.80 2.32
N VAL A 2 -5.72 20.83 3.63
CA VAL A 2 -4.87 21.66 4.49
C VAL A 2 -3.64 20.81 4.81
N GLU A 3 -2.43 21.31 4.51
CA GLU A 3 -1.20 20.73 5.02
C GLU A 3 -1.08 21.21 6.48
N ASP A 4 -1.46 20.36 7.42
CA ASP A 4 -1.45 20.65 8.83
C ASP A 4 -0.74 19.50 9.57
N ASP A 5 0.39 19.81 10.17
CA ASP A 5 1.16 18.85 10.99
C ASP A 5 0.65 18.79 12.45
N SER A 6 -0.32 19.63 12.82
CA SER A 6 -0.80 19.75 14.22
C SER A 6 -1.73 18.62 14.66
N GLU A 7 -2.39 17.93 13.72
CA GLU A 7 -3.28 16.82 14.02
C GLU A 7 -2.65 15.47 13.64
N GLY A 8 -2.20 14.73 14.63
CA GLY A 8 -1.63 13.40 14.48
C GLY A 8 -2.62 12.34 13.97
N ASP A 9 -2.18 11.09 13.95
CA ASP A 9 -3.00 9.92 13.63
C ASP A 9 -4.08 9.73 14.71
N LEU A 10 -5.33 9.53 14.30
CA LEU A 10 -6.48 9.37 15.21
C LEU A 10 -6.82 7.91 15.54
N CYS A 11 -6.36 6.97 14.72
CA CYS A 11 -6.72 5.55 14.85
C CYS A 11 -5.51 4.61 14.95
N GLY A 12 -4.29 5.12 14.82
CA GLY A 12 -3.05 4.35 14.89
C GLY A 12 -2.71 3.58 13.61
N HIS A 13 -3.64 3.49 12.66
CA HIS A 13 -3.43 2.69 11.45
C HIS A 13 -2.38 3.29 10.51
N GLY A 14 -2.36 4.60 10.35
CA GLY A 14 -1.34 5.32 9.60
C GLY A 14 0.04 5.15 10.23
N THR A 15 0.12 5.28 11.55
CA THR A 15 1.34 5.05 12.36
C THR A 15 1.86 3.62 12.18
N ALA A 16 0.97 2.62 12.22
CA ALA A 16 1.32 1.22 11.97
C ALA A 16 1.93 1.04 10.57
N CYS A 17 1.27 1.55 9.54
CA CYS A 17 1.78 1.48 8.16
C CYS A 17 3.14 2.19 8.02
N ALA A 18 3.28 3.38 8.59
CA ALA A 18 4.52 4.14 8.56
C ALA A 18 5.66 3.41 9.28
N SER A 19 5.38 2.76 10.42
CA SER A 19 6.38 2.00 11.17
C SER A 19 6.91 0.80 10.37
N ILE A 20 6.05 0.11 9.62
CA ILE A 20 6.45 -0.99 8.73
C ILE A 20 7.31 -0.47 7.59
N ILE A 21 6.89 0.57 6.88
CA ILE A 21 7.66 1.16 5.77
C ILE A 21 9.04 1.59 6.27
N ARG A 22 9.11 2.29 7.41
CA ARG A 22 10.39 2.74 8.02
C ARG A 22 11.29 1.59 8.43
N SER A 23 10.74 0.47 8.88
CA SER A 23 11.56 -0.70 9.24
C SER A 23 12.24 -1.35 8.04
N ILE A 24 11.68 -1.19 6.84
CA ILE A 24 12.20 -1.78 5.59
C ILE A 24 13.03 -0.76 4.81
N ALA A 25 12.54 0.47 4.69
CA ALA A 25 13.17 1.55 3.94
C ALA A 25 13.38 2.79 4.86
N PRO A 26 14.34 2.75 5.80
CA PRO A 26 14.51 3.79 6.81
C PRO A 26 14.83 5.16 6.23
N GLU A 27 15.51 5.23 5.10
CA GLU A 27 15.94 6.47 4.45
C GLU A 27 14.86 7.07 3.51
N CYS A 28 13.72 6.40 3.30
CA CYS A 28 12.69 6.96 2.44
C CYS A 28 12.04 8.21 3.08
N ARG A 29 11.71 9.20 2.27
CA ARG A 29 10.86 10.31 2.69
C ARG A 29 9.42 9.84 2.74
N LEU A 30 8.79 9.97 3.89
CA LEU A 30 7.43 9.51 4.14
C LEU A 30 6.52 10.69 4.43
N SER A 31 5.44 10.79 3.68
CA SER A 31 4.34 11.73 3.91
C SER A 31 3.08 10.94 4.25
N SER A 32 2.24 11.48 5.12
CA SER A 32 0.97 10.87 5.50
C SER A 32 -0.20 11.74 5.05
N VAL A 33 -1.26 11.10 4.56
CA VAL A 33 -2.53 11.75 4.23
C VAL A 33 -3.63 11.08 5.04
N ARG A 34 -4.20 11.83 5.98
CA ARG A 34 -5.25 11.31 6.84
C ARG A 34 -6.59 11.27 6.10
N VAL A 35 -7.06 10.08 5.79
CA VAL A 35 -8.37 9.81 5.16
C VAL A 35 -9.29 8.98 6.06
N LEU A 36 -8.77 8.48 7.18
CA LEU A 36 -9.53 7.73 8.18
C LEU A 36 -9.66 8.55 9.48
N GLY A 37 -10.83 8.50 10.09
CA GLY A 37 -11.08 9.02 11.43
C GLY A 37 -10.82 7.98 12.53
N ALA A 38 -11.09 8.36 13.78
CA ALA A 38 -10.84 7.54 14.98
C ALA A 38 -11.51 6.15 14.96
N GLY A 39 -12.60 5.96 14.22
CA GLY A 39 -13.30 4.67 14.08
C GLY A 39 -12.81 3.79 12.94
N PHE A 40 -11.61 3.98 12.41
CA PHE A 40 -11.08 3.28 11.22
C PHE A 40 -11.94 3.43 9.96
N THR A 41 -12.81 4.42 9.93
CA THR A 41 -13.71 4.69 8.82
C THR A 41 -13.40 6.04 8.20
N GLY A 42 -13.59 6.12 6.88
CA GLY A 42 -13.44 7.36 6.13
C GLY A 42 -14.57 7.52 5.12
N SER A 43 -14.73 8.72 4.58
CA SER A 43 -15.65 8.96 3.49
C SER A 43 -15.02 8.69 2.14
N GLY A 44 -15.80 8.26 1.15
CA GLY A 44 -15.34 8.11 -0.22
C GLY A 44 -14.72 9.39 -0.80
N PRO A 45 -15.35 10.58 -0.62
CA PRO A 45 -14.75 11.84 -1.03
C PRO A 45 -13.36 12.10 -0.40
N ALA A 46 -13.18 11.83 0.89
CA ALA A 46 -11.87 12.01 1.54
C ALA A 46 -10.81 11.08 0.94
N LEU A 47 -11.18 9.83 0.64
CA LEU A 47 -10.30 8.88 -0.05
C LEU A 47 -9.90 9.40 -1.43
N LEU A 48 -10.87 9.86 -2.22
CA LEU A 48 -10.60 10.39 -3.57
C LEU A 48 -9.71 11.63 -3.54
N GLU A 49 -10.00 12.58 -2.65
CA GLU A 49 -9.20 13.80 -2.51
C GLU A 49 -7.77 13.48 -2.04
N GLY A 50 -7.62 12.59 -1.06
CA GLY A 50 -6.31 12.16 -0.59
C GLY A 50 -5.47 11.50 -1.69
N LEU A 51 -6.09 10.59 -2.45
CA LEU A 51 -5.40 9.92 -3.56
C LEU A 51 -5.07 10.92 -4.70
N ARG A 52 -6.02 11.81 -5.07
CA ARG A 52 -5.78 12.85 -6.08
C ARG A 52 -4.61 13.74 -5.71
N TRP A 53 -4.55 14.18 -4.45
CA TRP A 53 -3.45 14.98 -3.94
C TRP A 53 -2.12 14.22 -4.02
N ALA A 54 -2.08 12.97 -3.58
CA ALA A 54 -0.86 12.16 -3.60
C ALA A 54 -0.35 11.93 -5.03
N VAL A 55 -1.24 11.62 -5.98
CA VAL A 55 -0.89 11.48 -7.40
C VAL A 55 -0.35 12.80 -7.97
N ALA A 56 -1.00 13.93 -7.68
CA ALA A 56 -0.58 15.24 -8.16
C ALA A 56 0.77 15.69 -7.58
N LYS A 57 1.16 15.21 -6.39
CA LYS A 57 2.48 15.48 -5.79
C LYS A 57 3.62 14.66 -6.41
N GLY A 58 3.32 13.61 -7.17
CA GLY A 58 4.32 12.80 -7.88
C GLY A 58 5.19 11.97 -6.96
N TYR A 59 4.62 11.33 -5.95
CA TYR A 59 5.34 10.36 -5.12
C TYR A 59 5.74 9.13 -5.93
N ASP A 60 6.91 8.56 -5.65
CA ASP A 60 7.35 7.31 -6.30
C ASP A 60 6.47 6.12 -5.93
N VAL A 61 6.01 6.08 -4.68
CA VAL A 61 5.16 5.01 -4.13
C VAL A 61 4.01 5.63 -3.32
N ILE A 62 2.80 5.16 -3.57
CA ILE A 62 1.61 5.47 -2.76
C ILE A 62 1.11 4.18 -2.11
N ASN A 63 1.15 4.14 -0.77
CA ASN A 63 0.59 3.04 0.02
C ASN A 63 -0.87 3.33 0.38
N LEU A 64 -1.79 2.49 -0.10
CA LEU A 64 -3.21 2.58 0.20
C LEU A 64 -3.68 1.33 0.96
N SER A 65 -3.46 1.34 2.28
CA SER A 65 -3.83 0.25 3.18
C SER A 65 -5.33 0.25 3.52
N LEU A 66 -6.17 0.54 2.54
CA LEU A 66 -7.63 0.57 2.64
C LEU A 66 -8.29 0.34 1.27
N SER A 67 -9.59 0.06 1.29
CA SER A 67 -10.38 -0.08 0.06
C SER A 67 -11.83 0.32 0.31
N THR A 68 -12.60 0.54 -0.75
CA THR A 68 -14.03 0.82 -0.67
C THR A 68 -14.83 -0.20 -1.46
N THR A 69 -15.96 -0.63 -0.90
CA THR A 69 -16.94 -1.51 -1.59
C THR A 69 -17.95 -0.71 -2.42
N LYS A 70 -17.94 0.62 -2.33
CA LYS A 70 -18.88 1.49 -3.02
C LYS A 70 -18.49 1.63 -4.49
N ARG A 71 -19.30 1.05 -5.37
CA ARG A 71 -19.07 1.04 -6.83
C ARG A 71 -19.08 2.43 -7.46
N ASP A 72 -19.79 3.39 -6.86
CA ASP A 72 -19.87 4.78 -7.36
C ASP A 72 -18.49 5.45 -7.44
N PHE A 73 -17.52 5.00 -6.65
CA PHE A 73 -16.16 5.51 -6.68
C PHE A 73 -15.23 4.74 -7.63
N ALA A 74 -15.66 3.61 -8.19
CA ALA A 74 -14.79 2.73 -8.95
C ALA A 74 -14.18 3.42 -10.19
N VAL A 75 -14.98 4.17 -10.93
CA VAL A 75 -14.51 4.87 -12.16
C VAL A 75 -13.43 5.90 -11.81
N VAL A 76 -13.69 6.77 -10.85
CA VAL A 76 -12.74 7.82 -10.48
C VAL A 76 -11.47 7.23 -9.86
N LEU A 77 -11.59 6.17 -9.05
CA LEU A 77 -10.43 5.45 -8.51
C LEU A 77 -9.60 4.79 -9.61
N HIS A 78 -10.24 4.26 -10.66
CA HIS A 78 -9.55 3.67 -11.81
C HIS A 78 -8.78 4.74 -12.59
N GLU A 79 -9.41 5.89 -12.88
CA GLU A 79 -8.75 7.01 -13.54
C GLU A 79 -7.54 7.53 -12.76
N LEU A 80 -7.65 7.63 -11.44
CA LEU A 80 -6.54 8.04 -10.57
C LEU A 80 -5.43 6.99 -10.53
N ALA A 81 -5.78 5.70 -10.52
CA ALA A 81 -4.80 4.61 -10.54
C ALA A 81 -4.03 4.57 -11.87
N ASP A 82 -4.71 4.75 -12.99
CA ASP A 82 -4.06 4.83 -14.30
C ASP A 82 -3.21 6.11 -14.44
N SER A 83 -3.71 7.24 -13.93
CA SER A 83 -2.92 8.49 -13.86
C SER A 83 -1.63 8.29 -13.07
N ALA A 84 -1.67 7.65 -11.90
CA ALA A 84 -0.49 7.31 -11.12
C ALA A 84 0.47 6.43 -11.93
N TYR A 85 -0.05 5.37 -12.54
CA TYR A 85 0.73 4.42 -13.33
C TYR A 85 1.48 5.11 -14.47
N PHE A 86 0.82 5.98 -15.26
CA PHE A 86 1.44 6.69 -16.37
C PHE A 86 2.37 7.81 -15.92
N GLN A 87 2.23 8.31 -14.70
CA GLN A 87 3.16 9.25 -14.08
C GLN A 87 4.33 8.56 -13.36
N ARG A 88 4.48 7.24 -13.51
CA ARG A 88 5.52 6.40 -12.89
C ARG A 88 5.39 6.27 -11.37
N THR A 89 4.25 6.57 -10.80
CA THR A 89 3.95 6.33 -9.39
C THR A 89 3.43 4.90 -9.21
N MET A 90 4.06 4.11 -8.33
CA MET A 90 3.55 2.78 -7.97
C MET A 90 2.47 2.91 -6.90
N LEU A 91 1.20 2.77 -7.30
CA LEU A 91 0.09 2.66 -6.36
C LEU A 91 -0.03 1.22 -5.86
N ILE A 92 0.07 1.04 -4.55
CA ILE A 92 -0.02 -0.27 -3.88
C ILE A 92 -1.27 -0.26 -2.99
N ALA A 93 -2.13 -1.25 -3.14
CA ALA A 93 -3.37 -1.29 -2.37
C ALA A 93 -3.66 -2.66 -1.75
N SER A 94 -4.21 -2.64 -0.55
CA SER A 94 -4.58 -3.85 0.17
C SER A 94 -5.83 -4.51 -0.41
N ALA A 95 -5.79 -5.83 -0.59
CA ALA A 95 -6.99 -6.61 -0.76
C ALA A 95 -7.92 -6.45 0.46
N HIS A 96 -9.21 -6.57 0.26
CA HIS A 96 -10.16 -6.54 1.35
C HIS A 96 -9.98 -7.78 2.25
N ASN A 97 -10.12 -7.61 3.58
CA ASN A 97 -9.98 -8.74 4.51
C ASN A 97 -11.15 -9.74 4.43
N MET A 98 -12.26 -9.34 3.83
CA MET A 98 -13.40 -10.22 3.54
C MET A 98 -13.46 -10.50 2.04
N PRO A 99 -14.06 -11.63 1.59
CA PRO A 99 -14.17 -12.00 0.17
C PRO A 99 -15.25 -11.17 -0.55
N VAL A 100 -15.09 -9.85 -0.52
CA VAL A 100 -16.00 -8.89 -1.16
C VAL A 100 -15.27 -8.08 -2.22
N GLU A 101 -16.01 -7.67 -3.23
CA GLU A 101 -15.49 -6.78 -4.25
C GLU A 101 -15.24 -5.39 -3.67
N SER A 102 -14.03 -4.87 -3.83
CA SER A 102 -13.66 -3.52 -3.39
C SER A 102 -12.52 -2.96 -4.24
N TYR A 103 -12.32 -1.66 -4.15
CA TYR A 103 -11.43 -0.88 -5.00
C TYR A 103 -10.46 -0.03 -4.17
N PRO A 104 -9.25 0.33 -4.68
CA PRO A 104 -8.76 0.18 -6.06
C PRO A 104 -7.91 -1.08 -6.32
N TRP A 105 -7.65 -1.95 -5.34
CA TRP A 105 -6.69 -3.05 -5.43
C TRP A 105 -6.93 -4.02 -6.60
N ARG A 106 -8.15 -4.05 -7.18
CA ARG A 106 -8.50 -4.92 -8.30
C ARG A 106 -8.10 -4.36 -9.68
N PHE A 107 -7.59 -3.15 -9.76
CA PHE A 107 -7.19 -2.56 -11.03
C PHE A 107 -5.79 -3.04 -11.44
N ALA A 108 -5.59 -3.31 -12.74
CA ALA A 108 -4.32 -3.80 -13.26
C ALA A 108 -3.16 -2.81 -13.11
N SER A 109 -3.45 -1.51 -13.06
CA SER A 109 -2.49 -0.44 -12.79
C SER A 109 -2.05 -0.38 -11.31
N VAL A 110 -2.74 -1.07 -10.41
CA VAL A 110 -2.43 -1.13 -8.97
C VAL A 110 -1.68 -2.41 -8.64
N LEU A 111 -0.71 -2.35 -7.74
CA LEU A 111 -0.09 -3.53 -7.15
C LEU A 111 -0.95 -3.99 -5.97
N SER A 112 -1.61 -5.13 -6.12
CA SER A 112 -2.53 -5.65 -5.10
C SER A 112 -1.83 -6.60 -4.13
N VAL A 113 -2.12 -6.43 -2.82
CA VAL A 113 -1.42 -7.14 -1.76
C VAL A 113 -2.39 -7.83 -0.80
N GLY A 114 -2.16 -9.13 -0.57
CA GLY A 114 -2.73 -9.91 0.51
C GLY A 114 -1.69 -10.24 1.58
N SER A 115 -2.12 -10.85 2.70
CA SER A 115 -1.25 -11.15 3.84
C SER A 115 -0.82 -12.61 3.91
N HIS A 116 0.42 -12.84 4.37
CA HIS A 116 0.93 -14.11 4.87
C HIS A 116 1.67 -13.90 6.21
N GLN A 117 2.11 -15.01 6.84
CA GLN A 117 2.73 -14.99 8.18
C GLN A 117 4.24 -15.22 8.19
N GLN A 118 4.90 -15.30 7.04
CA GLN A 118 6.33 -15.57 6.94
C GLN A 118 7.16 -14.28 7.12
N ASP A 119 8.48 -14.38 6.94
CA ASP A 119 9.41 -13.31 7.25
C ASP A 119 9.11 -12.00 6.52
N ALA A 120 9.55 -10.86 7.07
CA ALA A 120 9.16 -9.54 6.59
C ALA A 120 9.62 -9.24 5.15
N LEU A 121 10.78 -9.78 4.75
CA LEU A 121 11.32 -9.55 3.41
C LEU A 121 10.88 -10.61 2.39
N ASP A 122 10.27 -11.71 2.85
CA ASP A 122 9.68 -12.68 1.95
C ASP A 122 8.34 -12.18 1.43
N TYR A 123 8.15 -12.29 0.13
CA TYR A 123 6.87 -12.08 -0.52
C TYR A 123 6.68 -13.10 -1.65
N PHE A 124 5.44 -13.37 -1.96
CA PHE A 124 5.05 -14.43 -2.88
C PHE A 124 4.17 -13.88 -3.98
N TYR A 125 4.47 -14.26 -5.22
CA TYR A 125 3.59 -14.01 -6.33
C TYR A 125 2.40 -14.96 -6.28
N ASN A 126 1.19 -14.45 -6.52
CA ASN A 126 -0.02 -15.24 -6.62
C ASN A 126 -0.37 -15.51 -8.09
N PRO A 127 -0.33 -16.77 -8.57
CA PRO A 127 -0.69 -17.09 -9.94
C PRO A 127 -2.20 -17.04 -10.20
N THR A 128 -3.01 -16.86 -9.14
CA THR A 128 -4.49 -16.85 -9.24
C THR A 128 -5.03 -15.45 -8.91
N PRO A 129 -5.29 -14.59 -9.92
CA PRO A 129 -5.82 -13.24 -9.70
C PRO A 129 -7.12 -13.25 -8.88
N PRO A 130 -7.52 -12.10 -8.29
CA PRO A 130 -7.04 -10.75 -8.61
C PRO A 130 -5.94 -10.22 -7.68
N VAL A 131 -5.59 -10.86 -6.56
CA VAL A 131 -4.45 -10.45 -5.73
C VAL A 131 -3.17 -10.85 -6.44
N GLU A 132 -2.22 -9.93 -6.60
CA GLU A 132 -0.96 -10.22 -7.30
C GLU A 132 0.13 -10.76 -6.38
N PHE A 133 0.25 -10.17 -5.17
CA PHE A 133 1.31 -10.55 -4.23
C PHE A 133 0.78 -10.77 -2.82
N PHE A 134 1.46 -11.62 -2.10
CA PHE A 134 1.29 -11.79 -0.66
C PHE A 134 2.57 -11.35 0.06
N ALA A 135 2.42 -10.54 1.10
CA ALA A 135 3.50 -10.10 1.97
C ALA A 135 3.13 -10.30 3.45
N ARG A 136 4.09 -10.10 4.35
CA ARG A 136 3.85 -10.27 5.79
C ARG A 136 2.76 -9.34 6.29
N GLY A 137 1.70 -9.90 6.87
CA GLY A 137 0.58 -9.14 7.40
C GLY A 137 -0.16 -9.87 8.52
N VAL A 138 0.37 -11.02 8.97
CA VAL A 138 -0.21 -11.82 10.06
C VAL A 138 0.68 -11.72 11.27
N ASP A 139 0.10 -11.39 12.42
CA ASP A 139 0.78 -11.26 13.72
C ASP A 139 2.02 -10.35 13.65
N VAL A 140 1.84 -9.17 13.09
CA VAL A 140 2.93 -8.19 12.91
C VAL A 140 2.96 -7.25 14.10
N GLU A 141 4.13 -7.07 14.70
CA GLU A 141 4.37 -6.02 15.68
C GLU A 141 4.59 -4.68 14.97
N VAL A 142 3.78 -3.69 15.29
CA VAL A 142 3.76 -2.38 14.64
C VAL A 142 3.79 -1.25 15.66
N GLY A 143 4.31 -0.09 15.25
CA GLY A 143 4.16 1.15 16.02
C GLY A 143 2.69 1.57 16.12
N TRP A 144 2.33 2.19 17.22
CA TRP A 144 0.96 2.64 17.51
C TRP A 144 0.96 4.04 18.09
N LEU A 145 -0.25 4.54 18.41
CA LEU A 145 -0.43 5.84 19.03
C LEU A 145 0.42 5.99 20.31
N ASP A 146 0.76 7.20 20.65
CA ASP A 146 1.51 7.58 21.86
C ASP A 146 2.85 6.84 22.03
N GLY A 147 3.49 6.49 20.92
CA GLY A 147 4.75 5.74 20.92
C GLY A 147 4.61 4.27 21.32
N GLY A 148 3.37 3.80 21.48
CA GLY A 148 3.07 2.40 21.80
C GLY A 148 3.39 1.43 20.67
N ARG A 149 3.26 0.14 20.97
CA ARG A 149 3.37 -0.96 19.98
C ARG A 149 2.24 -1.94 20.22
N ILE A 150 1.73 -2.51 19.14
CA ILE A 150 0.72 -3.57 19.19
C ILE A 150 1.08 -4.70 18.22
N ARG A 151 0.47 -5.86 18.40
CA ARG A 151 0.46 -6.93 17.40
C ARG A 151 -0.89 -6.94 16.69
N SER A 152 -0.85 -7.03 15.38
CA SER A 152 -2.07 -6.96 14.56
C SER A 152 -1.96 -7.81 13.30
N THR A 153 -3.11 -8.10 12.69
CA THR A 153 -3.23 -8.91 11.47
C THR A 153 -4.16 -8.24 10.47
N GLY A 154 -3.75 -8.22 9.21
CA GLY A 154 -4.58 -7.71 8.11
C GLY A 154 -3.81 -7.52 6.81
N ASN A 155 -4.51 -7.58 5.69
CA ASN A 155 -3.94 -7.26 4.38
C ASN A 155 -3.41 -5.82 4.34
N SER A 156 -4.02 -4.92 5.11
CA SER A 156 -3.58 -3.54 5.27
C SER A 156 -2.21 -3.39 5.93
N LEU A 157 -1.69 -4.42 6.64
CA LEU A 157 -0.34 -4.45 7.18
C LEU A 157 0.66 -5.12 6.21
N ALA A 158 0.19 -5.97 5.31
CA ALA A 158 1.01 -6.53 4.24
C ALA A 158 1.36 -5.48 3.17
N THR A 159 0.45 -4.56 2.91
CA THR A 159 0.61 -3.50 1.90
C THR A 159 1.83 -2.61 2.16
N PRO A 160 2.07 -2.09 3.38
CA PRO A 160 3.26 -1.29 3.67
C PRO A 160 4.58 -2.08 3.63
N HIS A 161 4.57 -3.41 3.80
CA HIS A 161 5.75 -4.22 3.54
C HIS A 161 6.15 -4.14 2.05
N MET A 162 5.18 -4.33 1.15
CA MET A 162 5.44 -4.17 -0.29
C MET A 162 5.82 -2.74 -0.66
N ALA A 163 5.22 -1.74 -0.01
CA ALA A 163 5.59 -0.34 -0.23
C ALA A 163 7.04 -0.05 0.17
N GLY A 164 7.50 -0.57 1.30
CA GLY A 164 8.89 -0.48 1.74
C GLY A 164 9.85 -1.16 0.77
N ILE A 165 9.52 -2.37 0.30
CA ILE A 165 10.31 -3.10 -0.71
C ILE A 165 10.38 -2.31 -2.03
N CYS A 166 9.25 -1.77 -2.51
CA CYS A 166 9.23 -0.93 -3.72
C CYS A 166 10.09 0.33 -3.54
N ALA A 167 10.01 0.98 -2.38
CA ALA A 167 10.84 2.16 -2.08
C ALA A 167 12.33 1.83 -2.12
N LEU A 168 12.77 0.69 -1.57
CA LEU A 168 14.16 0.24 -1.65
C LEU A 168 14.63 -0.02 -3.09
N VAL A 169 13.77 -0.62 -3.91
CA VAL A 169 14.09 -0.87 -5.33
C VAL A 169 14.22 0.44 -6.08
N LEU A 170 13.23 1.33 -5.93
CA LEU A 170 13.22 2.63 -6.63
C LEU A 170 14.32 3.58 -6.15
N ALA A 171 14.78 3.47 -4.90
CA ALA A 171 15.94 4.21 -4.42
C ALA A 171 17.22 3.88 -5.18
N LYS A 172 17.35 2.66 -5.72
CA LYS A 172 18.49 2.22 -6.55
C LYS A 172 18.22 2.35 -8.05
N HIS A 173 16.97 2.27 -8.45
CA HIS A 173 16.52 2.22 -9.84
C HIS A 173 15.33 3.17 -10.06
N PRO A 174 15.55 4.50 -9.94
CA PRO A 174 14.47 5.48 -10.02
C PRO A 174 13.83 5.58 -11.41
N GLU A 175 14.50 5.03 -12.43
CA GLU A 175 14.02 5.01 -13.81
C GLU A 175 12.97 3.92 -14.09
N LEU A 176 12.76 2.96 -13.19
CA LEU A 176 11.81 1.88 -13.41
C LEU A 176 10.37 2.40 -13.53
N THR A 177 9.69 1.92 -14.55
CA THR A 177 8.24 2.10 -14.68
C THR A 177 7.49 1.14 -13.75
N PRO A 178 6.22 1.40 -13.41
CA PRO A 178 5.42 0.47 -12.62
C PRO A 178 5.37 -0.94 -13.22
N PHE A 179 5.31 -1.07 -14.55
CA PHE A 179 5.38 -2.37 -15.23
C PHE A 179 6.71 -3.09 -14.97
N GLN A 180 7.84 -2.39 -15.11
CA GLN A 180 9.16 -2.97 -14.87
C GLN A 180 9.34 -3.35 -13.40
N LEU A 181 8.86 -2.51 -12.47
CA LEU A 181 8.89 -2.81 -11.04
C LEU A 181 8.04 -4.05 -10.71
N LYS A 182 6.80 -4.17 -11.21
CA LYS A 182 6.00 -5.38 -11.05
C LYS A 182 6.68 -6.62 -11.63
N SER A 183 7.31 -6.49 -12.79
CA SER A 183 8.05 -7.59 -13.43
C SER A 183 9.25 -8.03 -12.58
N LEU A 184 9.99 -7.08 -12.03
CA LEU A 184 11.11 -7.36 -11.12
C LEU A 184 10.62 -8.06 -9.85
N LEU A 185 9.55 -7.55 -9.24
CA LEU A 185 8.92 -8.18 -8.07
C LEU A 185 8.46 -9.61 -8.36
N TYR A 186 7.86 -9.85 -9.52
CA TYR A 186 7.50 -11.21 -9.95
C TYR A 186 8.74 -12.12 -10.01
N LEU A 187 9.79 -11.69 -10.70
CA LEU A 187 11.00 -12.49 -10.89
C LEU A 187 11.78 -12.75 -9.59
N THR A 188 11.60 -11.89 -8.59
CA THR A 188 12.30 -11.98 -7.29
C THR A 188 11.41 -12.50 -6.16
N ALA A 189 10.15 -12.81 -6.42
CA ALA A 189 9.26 -13.44 -5.45
C ALA A 189 9.80 -14.79 -4.97
N SER A 190 9.67 -15.09 -3.68
CA SER A 190 10.29 -16.27 -3.04
C SER A 190 9.80 -17.59 -3.65
N ASN A 191 8.58 -17.65 -4.16
CA ASN A 191 8.03 -18.84 -4.82
C ASN A 191 8.34 -18.91 -6.34
N VAL A 192 8.99 -17.92 -6.90
CA VAL A 192 9.43 -17.89 -8.32
C VAL A 192 10.92 -18.13 -8.43
N ARG A 193 11.75 -17.54 -7.56
CA ARG A 193 13.23 -17.73 -7.55
C ARG A 193 13.67 -19.18 -7.50
N GLY A 194 12.95 -20.04 -6.79
CA GLY A 194 13.33 -21.44 -6.59
C GLY A 194 12.99 -22.39 -7.76
N ARG A 195 12.48 -21.86 -8.88
CA ARG A 195 12.09 -22.64 -10.06
C ARG A 195 13.10 -22.59 -11.21
N ARG A 196 14.32 -22.05 -10.94
CA ARG A 196 15.41 -22.03 -11.91
C ARG A 196 16.46 -23.09 -11.59
#